data_5d513b1f7eca6c8f93b56335b407d117
#
_entry.id   5d513b1f7eca6c8f93b56335b407d117
#
_cell.length_a   1.000
_cell.length_b   1.000
_cell.length_c   1.000
_cell.angle_alpha   90.00
_cell.angle_beta   90.00
_cell.angle_gamma   90.00
#
_symmetry.space_group_name_H-M   'P 1'
#
loop_
_entity.id
_entity.type
_entity.pdbx_description
1 polymer ?
#
loop_
_entity_poly.entity_id
_entity_poly.type
_entity_poly.pdbx_seq_one_letter_code
_entity_poly.pdbx_strand_id
1 'polypeptide(L)'
;MLYWIYDIPTVAAVGVFAALLVAVCWAATILSRSFIKSRVHREPGLNETVGGFLQYFGVIYGLLLGLLAVATYQNFSDVEKTVGNEASSLAALYRDVSGYPEPKRSELEALLRDYTRYVIDEAWPLQRKGIVPTGAVKRVADFQASLVGFGEPLPLP
;
A
#
# COMPACT_ATOMS: atom_id res chain seq x y z
N MET A 1 -17.12 -1.78 -3.98
CA MET A 1 -15.73 -1.53 -3.55
C MET A 1 -15.71 -1.39 -2.02
N LEU A 2 -14.89 -2.19 -1.34
CA LEU A 2 -14.95 -2.43 0.11
C LEU A 2 -14.04 -1.46 0.89
N TYR A 3 -14.15 -0.15 0.62
CA TYR A 3 -13.28 0.85 1.26
C TYR A 3 -13.46 0.97 2.79
N TRP A 4 -14.62 0.55 3.31
CA TRP A 4 -14.89 0.53 4.75
C TRP A 4 -13.97 -0.39 5.55
N ILE A 5 -13.28 -1.34 4.89
CA ILE A 5 -12.28 -2.23 5.53
C ILE A 5 -11.09 -1.43 6.07
N TYR A 6 -10.75 -0.30 5.44
CA TYR A 6 -9.62 0.53 5.85
C TYR A 6 -9.91 1.40 7.09
N ASP A 7 -11.19 1.53 7.47
CA ASP A 7 -11.60 2.27 8.67
C ASP A 7 -11.66 1.39 9.93
N ILE A 8 -11.50 0.05 9.77
CA ILE A 8 -11.48 -0.89 10.88
C ILE A 8 -10.08 -0.94 11.49
N PRO A 9 -9.92 -0.86 12.82
CA PRO A 9 -8.64 -1.05 13.46
C PRO A 9 -8.05 -2.43 13.09
N THR A 10 -6.79 -2.45 12.69
CA THR A 10 -6.10 -3.64 12.15
C THR A 10 -6.27 -4.88 13.04
N VAL A 11 -6.23 -4.70 14.35
CA VAL A 11 -6.41 -5.78 15.34
C VAL A 11 -7.81 -6.41 15.24
N ALA A 12 -8.85 -5.59 15.08
CA ALA A 12 -10.22 -6.08 14.93
C ALA A 12 -10.40 -6.81 13.59
N ALA A 13 -9.83 -6.28 12.50
CA ALA A 13 -9.87 -6.93 11.18
C ALA A 13 -9.19 -8.31 11.21
N VAL A 14 -8.03 -8.44 11.84
CA VAL A 14 -7.32 -9.72 12.01
C VAL A 14 -8.15 -10.69 12.85
N GLY A 15 -8.76 -10.22 13.95
CA GLY A 15 -9.61 -11.03 14.81
C GLY A 15 -10.85 -11.58 14.07
N VAL A 16 -11.54 -10.73 13.30
CA VAL A 16 -12.69 -11.13 12.48
C VAL A 16 -12.28 -12.14 11.41
N PHE A 17 -11.16 -11.92 10.73
CA PHE A 17 -10.67 -12.84 9.71
C PHE A 17 -10.27 -14.20 10.30
N ALA A 18 -9.60 -14.22 11.45
CA ALA A 18 -9.24 -15.45 12.15
C ALA A 18 -10.51 -16.22 12.62
N ALA A 19 -11.48 -15.52 13.18
CA ALA A 19 -12.75 -16.12 13.60
C ALA A 19 -13.53 -16.72 12.41
N LEU A 20 -13.53 -16.03 11.26
CA LEU A 20 -14.16 -16.51 10.03
C LEU A 20 -13.49 -17.77 9.50
N LEU A 21 -12.15 -17.80 9.49
CA LEU A 21 -11.40 -19.00 9.10
C LEU A 21 -11.70 -20.19 10.00
N VAL A 22 -11.71 -20.00 11.31
CA VAL A 22 -12.06 -21.05 12.29
C VAL A 22 -13.51 -21.54 12.06
N ALA A 23 -14.45 -20.63 11.83
CA ALA A 23 -15.86 -20.96 11.57
C ALA A 23 -16.02 -21.77 10.26
N VAL A 24 -15.30 -21.40 9.19
CA VAL A 24 -15.31 -22.13 7.92
C VAL A 24 -14.71 -23.54 8.11
N CYS A 25 -13.59 -23.68 8.80
CA CYS A 25 -12.98 -24.98 9.11
C CYS A 25 -13.93 -25.87 9.94
N TRP A 26 -14.60 -25.31 10.95
CA TRP A 26 -15.58 -26.01 11.77
C TRP A 26 -16.79 -26.45 10.94
N ALA A 27 -17.35 -25.53 10.15
CA ALA A 27 -18.47 -25.84 9.26
C ALA A 27 -18.11 -26.95 8.26
N ALA A 28 -16.95 -26.84 7.61
CA ALA A 28 -16.45 -27.87 6.69
C ALA A 28 -16.29 -29.23 7.38
N THR A 29 -15.77 -29.26 8.61
CA THR A 29 -15.61 -30.50 9.40
C THR A 29 -16.96 -31.10 9.75
N ILE A 30 -17.94 -30.30 10.14
CA ILE A 30 -19.29 -30.78 10.51
C ILE A 30 -20.01 -31.30 9.27
N LEU A 31 -20.00 -30.56 8.16
CA LEU A 31 -20.65 -30.98 6.90
C LEU A 31 -20.00 -32.25 6.30
N SER A 32 -18.65 -32.30 6.31
CA SER A 32 -17.93 -33.45 5.75
C SER A 32 -18.06 -34.69 6.62
N ARG A 33 -18.25 -34.56 7.93
CA ARG A 33 -18.37 -35.69 8.88
C ARG A 33 -19.49 -36.66 8.50
N SER A 34 -20.64 -36.14 8.07
CA SER A 34 -21.78 -36.96 7.64
C SER A 34 -21.50 -37.71 6.32
N PHE A 35 -20.80 -37.04 5.38
CA PHE A 35 -20.46 -37.60 4.11
C PHE A 35 -19.30 -38.61 4.21
N ILE A 36 -18.31 -38.34 5.01
CA ILE A 36 -17.15 -39.20 5.26
C ILE A 36 -17.60 -40.48 5.99
N LYS A 37 -18.43 -40.35 7.00
CA LYS A 37 -18.95 -41.48 7.76
C LYS A 37 -19.77 -42.47 6.91
N SER A 38 -20.46 -41.96 5.89
CA SER A 38 -21.26 -42.77 4.97
C SER A 38 -20.45 -43.49 3.91
N ARG A 39 -19.33 -42.94 3.46
CA ARG A 39 -18.57 -43.43 2.30
C ARG A 39 -17.19 -43.99 2.61
N VAL A 40 -16.45 -43.38 3.53
CA VAL A 40 -15.02 -43.67 3.78
C VAL A 40 -14.81 -44.91 4.66
N HIS A 41 -15.80 -45.31 5.46
CA HIS A 41 -15.65 -46.51 6.34
C HIS A 41 -15.70 -47.86 5.57
N ARG A 42 -15.85 -47.83 4.26
CA ARG A 42 -16.00 -49.07 3.45
C ARG A 42 -14.73 -49.54 2.75
N GLU A 43 -13.69 -48.70 2.62
CA GLU A 43 -12.49 -49.06 1.84
C GLU A 43 -11.23 -48.84 2.69
N PRO A 44 -10.53 -49.91 3.12
CA PRO A 44 -9.21 -49.81 3.75
C PRO A 44 -8.21 -49.26 2.73
N GLY A 45 -7.55 -48.13 3.04
CA GLY A 45 -6.55 -47.47 2.18
C GLY A 45 -6.98 -46.11 1.60
N LEU A 46 -8.27 -45.82 1.52
CA LEU A 46 -8.75 -44.56 0.96
C LEU A 46 -8.34 -43.36 1.84
N ASN A 47 -8.27 -43.56 3.15
CA ASN A 47 -7.88 -42.53 4.11
C ASN A 47 -6.38 -42.16 3.99
N GLU A 48 -5.53 -43.13 3.65
CA GLU A 48 -4.10 -42.92 3.45
C GLU A 48 -3.82 -42.16 2.15
N THR A 49 -4.54 -42.49 1.08
CA THR A 49 -4.47 -41.80 -0.22
C THR A 49 -4.96 -40.35 -0.11
N VAL A 50 -6.10 -40.11 0.55
CA VAL A 50 -6.64 -38.75 0.77
C VAL A 50 -5.70 -37.95 1.66
N GLY A 51 -5.12 -38.55 2.72
CA GLY A 51 -4.13 -37.92 3.58
C GLY A 51 -2.89 -37.44 2.79
N GLY A 52 -2.38 -38.30 1.91
CA GLY A 52 -1.27 -37.96 1.01
C GLY A 52 -1.57 -36.77 0.10
N PHE A 53 -2.73 -36.80 -0.55
CA PHE A 53 -3.17 -35.64 -1.38
C PHE A 53 -3.25 -34.34 -0.59
N LEU A 54 -3.88 -34.36 0.58
CA LEU A 54 -4.00 -33.18 1.43
C LEU A 54 -2.63 -32.63 1.87
N GLN A 55 -1.66 -33.51 2.09
CA GLN A 55 -0.30 -33.11 2.44
C GLN A 55 0.38 -32.37 1.28
N TYR A 56 0.29 -32.86 0.06
CA TYR A 56 0.85 -32.19 -1.13
C TYR A 56 0.21 -30.81 -1.36
N PHE A 57 -1.12 -30.73 -1.30
CA PHE A 57 -1.83 -29.46 -1.43
C PHE A 57 -1.48 -28.50 -0.30
N GLY A 58 -1.31 -28.98 0.93
CA GLY A 58 -0.91 -28.17 2.08
C GLY A 58 0.48 -27.54 1.89
N VAL A 59 1.45 -28.28 1.34
CA VAL A 59 2.79 -27.77 1.05
C VAL A 59 2.75 -26.70 -0.06
N ILE A 60 2.06 -26.96 -1.16
CA ILE A 60 1.93 -26.00 -2.27
C ILE A 60 1.22 -24.72 -1.79
N TYR A 61 0.14 -24.87 -1.03
CA TYR A 61 -0.62 -23.75 -0.49
C TYR A 61 0.22 -22.92 0.50
N GLY A 62 0.97 -23.58 1.38
CA GLY A 62 1.89 -22.90 2.30
C GLY A 62 2.98 -22.11 1.57
N LEU A 63 3.53 -22.67 0.49
CA LEU A 63 4.50 -21.97 -0.35
C LEU A 63 3.89 -20.74 -1.03
N LEU A 64 2.69 -20.88 -1.62
CA LEU A 64 2.00 -19.76 -2.25
C LEU A 64 1.65 -18.64 -1.26
N LEU A 65 1.19 -18.99 -0.06
CA LEU A 65 0.95 -18.00 1.00
C LEU A 65 2.23 -17.29 1.42
N GLY A 66 3.33 -18.03 1.54
CA GLY A 66 4.65 -17.44 1.85
C GLY A 66 5.09 -16.44 0.79
N LEU A 67 4.97 -16.80 -0.49
CA LEU A 67 5.29 -15.89 -1.60
C LEU A 67 4.38 -14.66 -1.62
N LEU A 68 3.08 -14.82 -1.37
CA LEU A 68 2.14 -13.72 -1.30
C LEU A 68 2.47 -12.76 -0.14
N ALA A 69 2.83 -13.30 1.03
CA ALA A 69 3.24 -12.50 2.18
C ALA A 69 4.50 -11.67 1.87
N VAL A 70 5.51 -12.29 1.22
CA VAL A 70 6.73 -11.60 0.79
C VAL A 70 6.42 -10.50 -0.21
N ALA A 71 5.60 -10.78 -1.24
CA ALA A 71 5.21 -9.79 -2.25
C ALA A 71 4.46 -8.60 -1.62
N THR A 72 3.57 -8.88 -0.66
CA THR A 72 2.83 -7.82 0.06
C THR A 72 3.78 -6.96 0.89
N TYR A 73 4.74 -7.57 1.58
CA TYR A 73 5.74 -6.86 2.36
C TYR A 73 6.65 -5.99 1.46
N GLN A 74 7.07 -6.51 0.31
CA GLN A 74 7.86 -5.75 -0.66
C GLN A 74 7.10 -4.53 -1.16
N ASN A 75 5.84 -4.67 -1.56
CA ASN A 75 5.01 -3.53 -1.97
C ASN A 75 4.90 -2.45 -0.88
N PHE A 76 4.72 -2.86 0.38
CA PHE A 76 4.70 -1.93 1.50
C PHE A 76 6.03 -1.20 1.68
N SER A 77 7.15 -1.93 1.64
CA SER A 77 8.50 -1.38 1.75
C SER A 77 8.83 -0.41 0.61
N ASP A 78 8.37 -0.69 -0.61
CA ASP A 78 8.61 0.17 -1.77
C ASP A 78 7.81 1.48 -1.69
N VAL A 79 6.58 1.45 -1.18
CA VAL A 79 5.81 2.67 -0.87
C VAL A 79 6.51 3.50 0.19
N GLU A 80 6.98 2.89 1.28
CA GLU A 80 7.70 3.57 2.35
C GLU A 80 8.97 4.26 1.83
N LYS A 81 9.77 3.56 1.01
CA LYS A 81 10.96 4.14 0.35
C LYS A 81 10.61 5.30 -0.57
N THR A 82 9.54 5.17 -1.35
CA THR A 82 9.10 6.22 -2.28
C THR A 82 8.72 7.49 -1.53
N VAL A 83 7.94 7.35 -0.47
CA VAL A 83 7.55 8.48 0.40
C VAL A 83 8.78 9.08 1.09
N GLY A 84 9.70 8.25 1.59
CA GLY A 84 10.95 8.72 2.20
C GLY A 84 11.85 9.48 1.21
N ASN A 85 11.96 9.01 -0.02
CA ASN A 85 12.71 9.69 -1.08
C ASN A 85 12.06 11.02 -1.46
N GLU A 86 10.75 11.08 -1.59
CA GLU A 86 10.00 12.32 -1.85
C GLU A 86 10.23 13.34 -0.75
N ALA A 87 10.10 12.94 0.51
CA ALA A 87 10.34 13.82 1.66
C ALA A 87 11.79 14.33 1.70
N SER A 88 12.76 13.47 1.41
CA SER A 88 14.18 13.84 1.35
C SER A 88 14.47 14.82 0.22
N SER A 89 13.86 14.61 -0.95
CA SER A 89 13.99 15.51 -2.10
C SER A 89 13.39 16.88 -1.82
N LEU A 90 12.21 16.91 -1.17
CA LEU A 90 11.58 18.17 -0.75
C LEU A 90 12.42 18.92 0.28
N ALA A 91 13.01 18.22 1.25
CA ALA A 91 13.91 18.82 2.24
C ALA A 91 15.18 19.38 1.60
N ALA A 92 15.75 18.70 0.62
CA ALA A 92 16.91 19.21 -0.16
C ALA A 92 16.51 20.44 -0.95
N LEU A 93 15.38 20.39 -1.67
CA LEU A 93 14.86 21.52 -2.45
C LEU A 93 14.60 22.76 -1.58
N TYR A 94 14.00 22.55 -0.40
CA TYR A 94 13.75 23.63 0.54
C TYR A 94 15.05 24.29 1.04
N ARG A 95 16.08 23.48 1.26
CA ARG A 95 17.43 23.99 1.62
C ARG A 95 18.07 24.77 0.47
N ASP A 96 17.97 24.28 -0.75
CA ASP A 96 18.50 24.96 -1.93
C ASP A 96 17.80 26.31 -2.14
N VAL A 97 16.48 26.33 -2.01
CA VAL A 97 15.68 27.56 -2.11
C VAL A 97 16.07 28.60 -1.07
N SER A 98 16.51 28.18 0.12
CA SER A 98 16.94 29.12 1.18
C SER A 98 18.16 29.97 0.78
N GLY A 99 18.92 29.56 -0.23
CA GLY A 99 20.06 30.32 -0.78
C GLY A 99 19.67 31.45 -1.76
N TYR A 100 18.40 31.55 -2.15
CA TYR A 100 17.95 32.60 -3.08
C TYR A 100 17.73 33.93 -2.34
N PRO A 101 17.90 35.09 -3.03
CA PRO A 101 17.58 36.40 -2.47
C PRO A 101 16.06 36.61 -2.33
N GLU A 102 15.68 37.46 -1.38
CA GLU A 102 14.29 37.94 -1.31
C GLU A 102 13.96 38.89 -2.50
N PRO A 103 12.72 38.91 -3.00
CA PRO A 103 11.51 38.20 -2.49
C PRO A 103 11.37 36.77 -3.04
N LYS A 104 12.24 36.33 -3.91
CA LYS A 104 12.13 35.04 -4.61
C LYS A 104 12.17 33.84 -3.70
N ARG A 105 12.99 33.89 -2.66
CA ARG A 105 13.07 32.86 -1.63
C ARG A 105 11.70 32.59 -1.00
N SER A 106 11.04 33.65 -0.53
CA SER A 106 9.73 33.53 0.13
C SER A 106 8.67 32.96 -0.79
N GLU A 107 8.69 33.33 -2.09
CA GLU A 107 7.78 32.80 -3.11
C GLU A 107 7.98 31.28 -3.32
N LEU A 108 9.21 30.85 -3.54
CA LEU A 108 9.55 29.44 -3.77
C LEU A 108 9.27 28.58 -2.54
N GLU A 109 9.61 29.07 -1.34
CA GLU A 109 9.26 28.37 -0.10
C GLU A 109 7.75 28.22 0.09
N ALA A 110 6.95 29.23 -0.29
CA ALA A 110 5.50 29.15 -0.23
C ALA A 110 4.94 28.07 -1.14
N LEU A 111 5.47 27.96 -2.37
CA LEU A 111 5.07 26.93 -3.34
C LEU A 111 5.40 25.51 -2.84
N LEU A 112 6.58 25.30 -2.22
CA LEU A 112 6.95 24.02 -1.64
C LEU A 112 6.07 23.64 -0.44
N ARG A 113 5.70 24.62 0.39
CA ARG A 113 4.76 24.40 1.51
C ARG A 113 3.35 24.06 1.00
N ASP A 114 2.88 24.73 -0.06
CA ASP A 114 1.59 24.44 -0.67
C ASP A 114 1.57 23.02 -1.26
N TYR A 115 2.63 22.62 -1.97
CA TYR A 115 2.78 21.25 -2.45
C TYR A 115 2.71 20.23 -1.31
N THR A 116 3.48 20.45 -0.24
CA THR A 116 3.54 19.52 0.89
C THR A 116 2.18 19.38 1.58
N ARG A 117 1.48 20.49 1.80
CA ARG A 117 0.12 20.48 2.37
C ARG A 117 -0.86 19.73 1.48
N TYR A 118 -0.82 20.00 0.18
CA TYR A 118 -1.68 19.29 -0.77
C TYR A 118 -1.46 17.77 -0.72
N VAL A 119 -0.20 17.32 -0.66
CA VAL A 119 0.12 15.89 -0.60
C VAL A 119 -0.46 15.26 0.67
N ILE A 120 -0.29 15.92 1.82
CA ILE A 120 -0.73 15.38 3.12
C ILE A 120 -2.26 15.45 3.26
N ASP A 121 -2.87 16.60 2.93
CA ASP A 121 -4.25 16.89 3.27
C ASP A 121 -5.25 16.40 2.20
N GLU A 122 -4.82 16.32 0.93
CA GLU A 122 -5.69 15.96 -0.18
C GLU A 122 -5.24 14.69 -0.93
N ALA A 123 -3.97 14.61 -1.33
CA ALA A 123 -3.50 13.54 -2.19
C ALA A 123 -3.52 12.18 -1.48
N TRP A 124 -2.99 12.06 -0.27
CA TRP A 124 -2.99 10.80 0.47
C TRP A 124 -4.40 10.29 0.82
N PRO A 125 -5.35 11.12 1.28
CA PRO A 125 -6.74 10.69 1.45
C PRO A 125 -7.40 10.18 0.17
N LEU A 126 -7.11 10.79 -0.99
CA LEU A 126 -7.61 10.33 -2.29
C LEU A 126 -6.98 9.00 -2.72
N GLN A 127 -5.66 8.87 -2.57
CA GLN A 127 -4.93 7.64 -2.87
C GLN A 127 -5.42 6.45 -2.01
N ARG A 128 -5.72 6.68 -0.74
CA ARG A 128 -6.37 5.66 0.13
C ARG A 128 -7.70 5.17 -0.43
N LYS A 129 -8.40 5.99 -1.21
CA LYS A 129 -9.65 5.64 -1.91
C LYS A 129 -9.42 5.07 -3.31
N GLY A 130 -8.17 4.86 -3.73
CA GLY A 130 -7.82 4.38 -5.07
C GLY A 130 -7.98 5.42 -6.17
N ILE A 131 -8.07 6.71 -5.82
CA ILE A 131 -8.16 7.83 -6.76
C ILE A 131 -6.76 8.41 -6.94
N VAL A 132 -6.33 8.56 -8.19
CA VAL A 132 -5.02 9.17 -8.51
C VAL A 132 -5.18 10.70 -8.54
N PRO A 133 -4.54 11.43 -7.60
CA PRO A 133 -4.65 12.90 -7.57
C PRO A 133 -3.78 13.52 -8.66
N THR A 134 -4.35 14.48 -9.40
CA THR A 134 -3.64 15.18 -10.49
C THR A 134 -3.08 16.55 -10.09
N GLY A 135 -3.47 17.06 -8.92
CA GLY A 135 -3.09 18.39 -8.46
C GLY A 135 -1.61 18.59 -8.12
N ALA A 136 -0.88 17.50 -7.81
CA ALA A 136 0.55 17.53 -7.53
C ALA A 136 1.37 18.00 -8.76
N VAL A 137 1.03 17.49 -9.94
CA VAL A 137 1.72 17.83 -11.20
C VAL A 137 1.67 19.34 -11.49
N LYS A 138 0.50 19.96 -11.30
CA LYS A 138 0.33 21.38 -11.50
C LYS A 138 1.21 22.20 -10.54
N ARG A 139 1.25 21.85 -9.26
CA ARG A 139 2.06 22.55 -8.24
C ARG A 139 3.55 22.46 -8.51
N VAL A 140 4.02 21.28 -8.97
CA VAL A 140 5.41 21.12 -9.42
C VAL A 140 5.71 21.97 -10.64
N ALA A 141 4.79 22.03 -11.61
CA ALA A 141 4.95 22.89 -12.79
C ALA A 141 4.98 24.38 -12.44
N ASP A 142 4.13 24.83 -11.52
CA ASP A 142 4.11 26.23 -11.02
C ASP A 142 5.44 26.57 -10.31
N PHE A 143 5.98 25.66 -9.51
CA PHE A 143 7.31 25.81 -8.88
C PHE A 143 8.42 25.90 -9.92
N GLN A 144 8.42 25.01 -10.92
CA GLN A 144 9.43 25.02 -11.99
C GLN A 144 9.35 26.30 -12.81
N ALA A 145 8.15 26.75 -13.17
CA ALA A 145 7.95 28.01 -13.91
C ALA A 145 8.50 29.23 -13.14
N SER A 146 8.24 29.27 -11.82
CA SER A 146 8.78 30.30 -10.95
C SER A 146 10.31 30.25 -10.87
N LEU A 147 10.90 29.07 -10.85
CA LEU A 147 12.35 28.89 -10.82
C LEU A 147 13.04 29.33 -12.12
N VAL A 148 12.47 28.96 -13.28
CA VAL A 148 13.00 29.32 -14.60
C VAL A 148 12.87 30.81 -14.88
N GLY A 149 11.79 31.47 -14.48
CA GLY A 149 11.61 32.91 -14.62
C GLY A 149 12.66 33.77 -13.91
N PHE A 150 13.46 33.16 -13.02
CA PHE A 150 14.61 33.82 -12.37
C PHE A 150 15.92 33.71 -13.18
N GLY A 151 15.96 32.77 -14.17
CA GLY A 151 17.18 32.51 -15.00
C GLY A 151 17.28 33.38 -16.25
N GLU A 152 16.42 34.36 -16.47
CA GLU A 152 16.60 35.30 -17.57
C GLU A 152 17.82 36.20 -17.27
N PRO A 153 18.84 36.19 -18.15
CA PRO A 153 20.06 36.99 -17.88
C PRO A 153 19.67 38.46 -17.82
N LEU A 154 20.09 39.10 -16.71
CA LEU A 154 20.04 40.53 -16.58
C LEU A 154 20.65 41.17 -17.85
N PRO A 155 19.96 42.07 -18.56
CA PRO A 155 20.55 42.73 -19.71
C PRO A 155 21.84 43.41 -19.25
N LEU A 156 22.93 42.95 -19.82
CA LEU A 156 24.23 43.56 -19.59
C LEU A 156 24.17 45.04 -20.05
N PRO A 157 24.70 45.98 -19.29
CA PRO A 157 24.70 47.40 -19.62
C PRO A 157 25.52 47.74 -20.89
#